data_bf5c0d311cae86bbe989250cf5548ec5
#
_entry.id   bf5c0d311cae86bbe989250cf5548ec5
#
_cell.length_a   1.000
_cell.length_b   1.000
_cell.length_c   1.000
_cell.angle_alpha   90.00
_cell.angle_beta   90.00
_cell.angle_gamma   90.00
#
_symmetry.space_group_name_H-M   'P 1'
#
loop_
_entity.id
_entity.type
_entity.pdbx_description
1 polymer ?
#
loop_
_entity_poly.entity_id
_entity_poly.type
_entity_poly.pdbx_seq_one_letter_code
_entity_poly.pdbx_strand_id
1 'polypeptide(L)'
;MRNALSRLVLLVSRVYAPAREHDMHVGRAFDLLEDPAVKAKLAGRGPPGSLGQAIEAWQKLEGDHRLPKIKQFRDKYTAHLGKPKPEIPLPEFRELFSFAHDTTKLLDQLARVTGSHWEGLDTRDDQFRESARAFWKPWMGVGR
;
A
#
# COMPACT_ATOMS: atom_id res chain seq x y z
N MET A 1 -13.86 -8.49 13.19
CA MET A 1 -12.48 -8.65 12.67
C MET A 1 -12.42 -8.97 11.17
N ARG A 2 -13.20 -9.93 10.63
CA ARG A 2 -13.19 -10.28 9.19
C ARG A 2 -13.38 -9.07 8.25
N ASN A 3 -14.29 -8.13 8.57
CA ASN A 3 -14.56 -6.96 7.70
C ASN A 3 -13.39 -5.99 7.56
N ALA A 4 -12.61 -5.74 8.61
CA ALA A 4 -11.48 -4.82 8.56
C ALA A 4 -10.34 -5.40 7.71
N LEU A 5 -10.04 -6.70 7.89
CA LEU A 5 -9.02 -7.40 7.11
C LEU A 5 -9.38 -7.45 5.63
N SER A 6 -10.63 -7.80 5.31
CA SER A 6 -11.12 -7.82 3.92
C SER A 6 -11.02 -6.43 3.27
N ARG A 7 -11.35 -5.37 4.00
CA ARG A 7 -11.20 -3.99 3.51
C ARG A 7 -9.74 -3.63 3.25
N LEU A 8 -8.83 -4.00 4.16
CA LEU A 8 -7.40 -3.76 3.99
C LEU A 8 -6.87 -4.46 2.73
N VAL A 9 -7.22 -5.74 2.55
CA VAL A 9 -6.84 -6.53 1.37
C VAL A 9 -7.37 -5.91 0.09
N LEU A 10 -8.63 -5.46 0.08
CA LEU A 10 -9.23 -4.81 -1.09
C LEU A 10 -8.53 -3.48 -1.42
N LEU A 11 -8.26 -2.64 -0.42
CA LEU A 11 -7.58 -1.35 -0.60
C LEU A 11 -6.17 -1.55 -1.15
N VAL A 12 -5.37 -2.39 -0.51
CA VAL A 12 -4.00 -2.68 -0.93
C VAL A 12 -3.97 -3.27 -2.33
N SER A 13 -4.81 -4.28 -2.61
CA SER A 13 -4.86 -4.92 -3.93
C SER A 13 -5.29 -3.96 -5.04
N ARG A 14 -6.11 -2.95 -4.71
CA ARG A 14 -6.57 -1.94 -5.67
C ARG A 14 -5.43 -1.05 -6.16
N VAL A 15 -4.46 -0.77 -5.30
CA VAL A 15 -3.26 0.00 -5.67
C VAL A 15 -2.48 -0.67 -6.80
N TYR A 16 -2.43 -2.02 -6.81
CA TYR A 16 -1.66 -2.83 -7.76
C TYR A 16 -2.54 -3.57 -8.77
N ALA A 17 -3.80 -3.21 -8.91
CA ALA A 17 -4.65 -3.76 -9.96
C ALA A 17 -4.23 -3.21 -11.32
N PRO A 18 -4.45 -3.94 -12.44
CA PRO A 18 -4.21 -3.40 -13.76
C PRO A 18 -5.05 -2.14 -13.98
N ALA A 19 -4.39 -1.05 -14.38
CA ALA A 19 -5.08 0.20 -14.70
C ALA A 19 -5.88 0.03 -15.99
N ARG A 20 -7.16 0.44 -16.00
CA ARG A 20 -7.94 0.61 -17.20
C ARG A 20 -7.72 2.01 -17.74
N GLU A 21 -7.98 2.23 -19.03
CA GLU A 21 -7.67 3.48 -19.76
C GLU A 21 -8.19 4.76 -19.07
N HIS A 22 -9.33 4.66 -18.38
CA HIS A 22 -9.97 5.81 -17.71
C HIS A 22 -9.92 5.76 -16.16
N ASP A 23 -9.19 4.80 -15.59
CA ASP A 23 -9.11 4.67 -14.14
C ASP A 23 -8.11 5.66 -13.54
N MET A 24 -8.54 6.39 -12.51
CA MET A 24 -7.65 7.11 -11.60
C MET A 24 -6.95 6.10 -10.70
N HIS A 25 -5.86 5.51 -11.19
CA HIS A 25 -5.20 4.37 -10.58
C HIS A 25 -3.74 4.68 -10.29
N VAL A 26 -3.21 4.15 -9.18
CA VAL A 26 -1.82 4.42 -8.76
C VAL A 26 -0.81 3.93 -9.80
N GLY A 27 -1.00 2.74 -10.37
CA GLY A 27 -0.18 2.25 -11.48
C GLY A 27 -0.14 3.23 -12.65
N ARG A 28 -1.30 3.80 -13.03
CA ARG A 28 -1.35 4.81 -14.09
C ARG A 28 -0.57 6.08 -13.74
N ALA A 29 -0.56 6.48 -12.47
CA ALA A 29 0.25 7.61 -12.02
C ALA A 29 1.75 7.31 -12.23
N PHE A 30 2.20 6.10 -11.94
CA PHE A 30 3.60 5.72 -12.16
C PHE A 30 3.95 5.60 -13.66
N ASP A 31 3.04 5.10 -14.52
CA ASP A 31 3.22 5.14 -15.98
C ASP A 31 3.44 6.58 -16.46
N LEU A 32 2.63 7.52 -15.96
CA LEU A 32 2.77 8.94 -16.29
C LEU A 32 4.07 9.56 -15.76
N LEU A 33 4.58 9.08 -14.62
CA LEU A 33 5.85 9.54 -14.08
C LEU A 33 7.06 9.10 -14.92
N GLU A 34 6.90 8.15 -15.83
CA GLU A 34 7.94 7.76 -16.78
C GLU A 34 8.02 8.70 -17.99
N ASP A 35 6.96 9.46 -18.28
CA ASP A 35 6.93 10.44 -19.38
C ASP A 35 7.89 11.62 -19.08
N PRO A 36 8.85 11.92 -19.99
CA PRO A 36 9.80 13.02 -19.82
C PRO A 36 9.13 14.38 -19.61
N ALA A 37 7.99 14.64 -20.28
CA ALA A 37 7.27 15.90 -20.15
C ALA A 37 6.62 16.04 -18.76
N VAL A 38 6.13 14.94 -18.20
CA VAL A 38 5.59 14.90 -16.84
C VAL A 38 6.72 15.06 -15.82
N LYS A 39 7.85 14.36 -16.00
CA LYS A 39 9.05 14.53 -15.18
C LYS A 39 9.52 15.99 -15.13
N ALA A 40 9.59 16.62 -16.28
CA ALA A 40 10.00 18.04 -16.36
C ALA A 40 9.04 18.98 -15.61
N LYS A 41 7.72 18.72 -15.66
CA LYS A 41 6.71 19.51 -14.93
C LYS A 41 6.75 19.30 -13.42
N LEU A 42 7.19 18.13 -12.97
CA LEU A 42 7.31 17.79 -11.55
C LEU A 42 8.68 18.18 -10.96
N ALA A 43 9.66 18.43 -11.82
CA ALA A 43 10.97 18.86 -11.39
C ALA A 43 10.87 20.13 -10.53
N GLY A 44 11.38 20.07 -9.30
CA GLY A 44 11.36 21.18 -8.34
C GLY A 44 10.05 21.37 -7.56
N ARG A 45 9.02 20.54 -7.76
CA ARG A 45 7.80 20.60 -6.93
C ARG A 45 7.96 19.89 -5.59
N GLY A 46 8.67 18.79 -5.56
CA GLY A 46 8.97 18.02 -4.34
C GLY A 46 10.44 18.12 -3.93
N PRO A 47 10.82 17.49 -2.81
CA PRO A 47 12.21 17.41 -2.37
C PRO A 47 13.12 16.80 -3.44
N PRO A 48 14.40 17.20 -3.52
CA PRO A 48 15.35 16.62 -4.45
C PRO A 48 15.39 15.09 -4.32
N GLY A 49 15.32 14.38 -5.44
CA GLY A 49 15.37 12.90 -5.47
C GLY A 49 14.05 12.19 -5.15
N SER A 50 13.01 12.90 -4.69
CA SER A 50 11.73 12.27 -4.32
C SER A 50 11.07 11.48 -5.46
N LEU A 51 11.18 11.96 -6.70
CA LEU A 51 10.66 11.28 -7.87
C LEU A 51 11.37 9.92 -8.10
N GLY A 52 12.71 9.89 -8.05
CA GLY A 52 13.48 8.65 -8.19
C GLY A 52 13.11 7.65 -7.10
N GLN A 53 13.07 8.11 -5.85
CA GLN A 53 12.69 7.27 -4.70
C GLN A 53 11.30 6.67 -4.84
N ALA A 54 10.31 7.45 -5.33
CA ALA A 54 8.96 6.96 -5.54
C ALA A 54 8.90 5.88 -6.64
N ILE A 55 9.62 6.07 -7.74
CA ILE A 55 9.68 5.10 -8.86
C ILE A 55 10.36 3.80 -8.38
N GLU A 56 11.49 3.88 -7.69
CA GLU A 56 12.18 2.71 -7.13
C GLU A 56 11.31 1.94 -6.13
N ALA A 57 10.62 2.66 -5.25
CA ALA A 57 9.71 2.04 -4.28
C ALA A 57 8.52 1.33 -4.98
N TRP A 58 7.96 1.92 -6.04
CA TRP A 58 6.92 1.29 -6.85
C TRP A 58 7.42 -0.01 -7.48
N GLN A 59 8.54 0.02 -8.20
CA GLN A 59 9.12 -1.14 -8.87
C GLN A 59 9.40 -2.27 -7.89
N LYS A 60 9.93 -1.94 -6.71
CA LYS A 60 10.19 -2.90 -5.64
C LYS A 60 8.90 -3.57 -5.14
N LEU A 61 7.84 -2.80 -4.92
CA LEU A 61 6.59 -3.34 -4.39
C LEU A 61 5.77 -4.07 -5.45
N GLU A 62 5.83 -3.63 -6.71
CA GLU A 62 5.19 -4.34 -7.82
C GLU A 62 5.78 -5.74 -8.05
N GLY A 63 7.11 -5.88 -7.85
CA GLY A 63 7.83 -7.16 -7.91
C GLY A 63 7.85 -7.95 -6.60
N ASP A 64 7.20 -7.51 -5.53
CA ASP A 64 7.27 -8.13 -4.21
C ASP A 64 6.54 -9.47 -4.17
N HIS A 65 7.22 -10.49 -3.61
CA HIS A 65 6.68 -11.85 -3.48
C HIS A 65 5.39 -11.95 -2.65
N ARG A 66 5.10 -10.97 -1.79
CA ARG A 66 3.86 -10.90 -1.00
C ARG A 66 2.65 -10.52 -1.87
N LEU A 67 2.86 -9.76 -2.95
CA LEU A 67 1.78 -9.23 -3.78
C LEU A 67 0.92 -10.33 -4.44
N PRO A 68 1.49 -11.39 -5.06
CA PRO A 68 0.70 -12.50 -5.59
C PRO A 68 -0.17 -13.20 -4.55
N LYS A 69 0.35 -13.40 -3.32
CA LYS A 69 -0.41 -13.98 -2.20
C LYS A 69 -1.61 -13.11 -1.81
N ILE A 70 -1.40 -11.78 -1.72
CA ILE A 70 -2.45 -10.81 -1.38
C ILE A 70 -3.52 -10.75 -2.47
N LYS A 71 -3.11 -10.74 -3.76
CA LYS A 71 -4.04 -10.80 -4.90
C LYS A 71 -4.87 -12.09 -4.88
N GLN A 72 -4.25 -13.24 -4.60
CA GLN A 72 -4.97 -14.50 -4.47
C GLN A 72 -5.97 -14.46 -3.31
N PHE A 73 -5.56 -13.94 -2.15
CA PHE A 73 -6.47 -13.82 -1.00
C PHE A 73 -7.68 -12.96 -1.33
N ARG A 74 -7.46 -11.80 -1.99
CA ARG A 74 -8.56 -10.96 -2.49
C ARG A 74 -9.52 -11.75 -3.39
N ASP A 75 -8.97 -12.38 -4.42
CA ASP A 75 -9.78 -12.99 -5.48
C ASP A 75 -10.56 -14.20 -4.99
N LYS A 76 -9.99 -14.98 -4.07
CA LYS A 76 -10.55 -16.25 -3.66
C LYS A 76 -11.37 -16.19 -2.37
N TYR A 77 -11.06 -15.26 -1.50
CA TYR A 77 -11.70 -15.20 -0.17
C TYR A 77 -12.51 -13.93 0.07
N THR A 78 -12.27 -12.87 -0.70
CA THR A 78 -12.91 -11.57 -0.46
C THR A 78 -13.86 -11.19 -1.59
N ALA A 79 -13.46 -11.38 -2.84
CA ALA A 79 -14.21 -10.90 -4.00
C ALA A 79 -15.04 -12.00 -4.69
N HIS A 80 -14.50 -13.21 -4.87
CA HIS A 80 -15.10 -14.20 -5.77
C HIS A 80 -15.31 -15.59 -5.17
N LEU A 81 -14.93 -15.84 -3.92
CA LEU A 81 -15.08 -17.14 -3.24
C LEU A 81 -14.68 -18.37 -4.10
N GLY A 82 -13.68 -18.21 -4.95
CA GLY A 82 -13.21 -19.26 -5.83
C GLY A 82 -12.20 -20.19 -5.15
N LYS A 83 -11.91 -21.36 -5.77
CA LYS A 83 -10.85 -22.24 -5.27
C LYS A 83 -9.47 -21.56 -5.39
N PRO A 84 -8.66 -21.54 -4.31
CA PRO A 84 -7.32 -21.00 -4.36
C PRO A 84 -6.42 -21.84 -5.27
N LYS A 85 -5.40 -21.23 -5.83
CA LYS A 85 -4.35 -21.94 -6.56
C LYS A 85 -3.39 -22.55 -5.53
N PRO A 86 -3.18 -23.86 -5.54
CA PRO A 86 -2.35 -24.52 -4.51
C PRO A 86 -0.88 -24.09 -4.54
N GLU A 87 -0.39 -23.66 -5.69
CA GLU A 87 0.98 -23.20 -5.89
C GLU A 87 1.28 -21.82 -5.29
N ILE A 88 0.25 -21.02 -4.97
CA ILE A 88 0.41 -19.72 -4.34
C ILE A 88 -0.11 -19.83 -2.89
N PRO A 89 0.75 -19.75 -1.88
CA PRO A 89 0.32 -19.79 -0.49
C PRO A 89 -0.47 -18.53 -0.13
N LEU A 90 -1.30 -18.65 0.91
CA LEU A 90 -1.96 -17.47 1.49
C LEU A 90 -0.95 -16.58 2.20
N PRO A 91 -1.19 -15.25 2.22
CA PRO A 91 -0.33 -14.36 2.97
C PRO A 91 -0.51 -14.60 4.48
N GLU A 92 0.58 -14.57 5.22
CA GLU A 92 0.51 -14.45 6.68
C GLU A 92 0.01 -13.05 7.07
N PHE A 93 -0.59 -12.92 8.26
CA PHE A 93 -1.03 -11.61 8.76
C PHE A 93 0.12 -10.59 8.79
N ARG A 94 1.31 -11.04 9.21
CA ARG A 94 2.49 -10.19 9.24
C ARG A 94 2.89 -9.69 7.85
N GLU A 95 2.83 -10.55 6.84
CA GLU A 95 3.12 -10.19 5.45
C GLU A 95 2.11 -9.16 4.94
N LEU A 96 0.82 -9.37 5.21
CA LEU A 96 -0.23 -8.45 4.79
C LEU A 96 -0.07 -7.07 5.42
N PHE A 97 0.15 -6.99 6.74
CA PHE A 97 0.31 -5.72 7.43
C PHE A 97 1.60 -4.99 7.04
N SER A 98 2.73 -5.72 6.91
CA SER A 98 3.98 -5.10 6.47
C SER A 98 3.87 -4.58 5.03
N PHE A 99 3.22 -5.31 4.13
CA PHE A 99 3.02 -4.87 2.76
C PHE A 99 2.07 -3.66 2.68
N ALA A 100 1.01 -3.62 3.49
CA ALA A 100 0.13 -2.47 3.59
C ALA A 100 0.87 -1.22 4.09
N HIS A 101 1.74 -1.37 5.09
CA HIS A 101 2.59 -0.30 5.59
C HIS A 101 3.56 0.23 4.51
N ASP A 102 4.24 -0.68 3.79
CA ASP A 102 5.12 -0.31 2.68
C ASP A 102 4.34 0.41 1.56
N THR A 103 3.12 -0.05 1.26
CA THR A 103 2.21 0.63 0.31
C THR A 103 1.85 2.05 0.78
N THR A 104 1.59 2.24 2.07
CA THR A 104 1.30 3.56 2.62
C THR A 104 2.48 4.51 2.48
N LYS A 105 3.71 4.03 2.73
CA LYS A 105 4.94 4.81 2.50
C LYS A 105 5.11 5.19 1.04
N LEU A 106 4.81 4.28 0.11
CA LEU A 106 4.83 4.57 -1.32
C LEU A 106 3.87 5.70 -1.69
N LEU A 107 2.64 5.68 -1.16
CA LEU A 107 1.66 6.73 -1.41
C LEU A 107 2.08 8.09 -0.83
N ASP A 108 2.73 8.09 0.35
CA ASP A 108 3.34 9.31 0.92
C ASP A 108 4.47 9.84 0.03
N GLN A 109 5.34 8.97 -0.47
CA GLN A 109 6.40 9.37 -1.40
C GLN A 109 5.82 9.96 -2.70
N LEU A 110 4.76 9.34 -3.25
CA LEU A 110 4.08 9.86 -4.44
C LEU A 110 3.46 11.24 -4.19
N ALA A 111 2.85 11.46 -3.02
CA ALA A 111 2.32 12.76 -2.64
C ALA A 111 3.43 13.83 -2.55
N ARG A 112 4.59 13.49 -2.00
CA ARG A 112 5.76 14.38 -1.92
C ARG A 112 6.28 14.79 -3.29
N VAL A 113 6.27 13.90 -4.29
CA VAL A 113 6.65 14.21 -5.68
C VAL A 113 5.82 15.35 -6.26
N THR A 114 4.53 15.43 -5.91
CA THR A 114 3.63 16.49 -6.39
C THR A 114 3.72 17.77 -5.58
N GLY A 115 4.54 17.82 -4.54
CA GLY A 115 4.62 18.93 -3.60
C GLY A 115 3.45 19.01 -2.62
N SER A 116 2.60 17.96 -2.58
CA SER A 116 1.52 17.85 -1.61
C SER A 116 2.12 17.50 -0.25
N HIS A 117 2.01 18.42 0.70
CA HIS A 117 2.41 18.16 2.10
C HIS A 117 1.24 17.47 2.81
N TRP A 118 1.41 16.21 3.06
CA TRP A 118 0.68 15.54 4.14
C TRP A 118 1.60 15.61 5.36
N GLU A 119 1.15 16.29 6.40
CA GLU A 119 1.85 16.23 7.69
C GLU A 119 2.06 14.76 8.05
N GLY A 120 3.34 14.43 8.23
CA GLY A 120 3.89 13.09 8.20
C GLY A 120 2.98 11.97 8.69
N LEU A 121 2.72 11.03 7.83
CA LEU A 121 2.18 9.71 8.24
C LEU A 121 3.01 9.12 9.39
N ASP A 122 4.31 9.42 9.46
CA ASP A 122 5.21 9.00 10.54
C ASP A 122 4.79 9.57 11.90
N THR A 123 4.41 10.85 11.97
CA THR A 123 3.91 11.47 13.22
C THR A 123 2.56 10.89 13.64
N ARG A 124 1.71 10.54 12.66
CA ARG A 124 0.42 9.89 12.92
C ARG A 124 0.56 8.40 13.22
N ASP A 125 1.58 7.72 12.69
CA ASP A 125 1.81 6.29 12.96
C ASP A 125 2.04 6.05 14.45
N ASP A 126 2.83 6.89 15.11
CA ASP A 126 3.04 6.80 16.56
C ASP A 126 1.74 7.07 17.34
N GLN A 127 0.97 8.08 16.96
CA GLN A 127 -0.34 8.35 17.58
C GLN A 127 -1.33 7.19 17.37
N PHE A 128 -1.36 6.59 16.17
CA PHE A 128 -2.19 5.42 15.90
C PHE A 128 -1.73 4.20 16.68
N ARG A 129 -0.42 3.98 16.83
CA ARG A 129 0.14 2.90 17.65
C ARG A 129 -0.19 3.06 19.12
N GLU A 130 -0.07 4.26 19.66
CA GLU A 130 -0.44 4.56 21.04
C GLU A 130 -1.96 4.36 21.27
N SER A 131 -2.79 4.89 20.38
CA SER A 131 -4.24 4.71 20.42
C SER A 131 -4.63 3.24 20.32
N ALA A 132 -4.00 2.48 19.42
CA ALA A 132 -4.23 1.05 19.29
C ALA A 132 -3.79 0.29 20.55
N ARG A 133 -2.64 0.60 21.12
CA ARG A 133 -2.16 -0.01 22.38
C ARG A 133 -3.13 0.29 23.54
N ALA A 134 -3.58 1.55 23.65
CA ALA A 134 -4.55 1.93 24.69
C ALA A 134 -5.87 1.19 24.52
N PHE A 135 -6.38 1.07 23.29
CA PHE A 135 -7.61 0.33 22.96
C PHE A 135 -7.49 -1.16 23.29
N TRP A 136 -6.38 -1.80 22.93
CA TRP A 136 -6.21 -3.24 23.12
C TRP A 136 -5.75 -3.62 24.52
N LYS A 137 -5.20 -2.69 25.32
CA LYS A 137 -4.67 -2.95 26.67
C LYS A 137 -5.62 -3.74 27.57
N PRO A 138 -6.94 -3.44 27.64
CA PRO A 138 -7.88 -4.22 28.46
C PRO A 138 -8.06 -5.67 27.98
N TRP A 139 -7.79 -5.93 26.69
CA TRP A 139 -8.03 -7.24 26.04
C TRP A 139 -6.76 -8.08 25.94
N MET A 140 -5.59 -7.47 26.09
CA MET A 140 -4.30 -8.19 26.05
C MET A 140 -3.97 -8.91 27.35
N GLY A 141 -4.93 -9.09 28.25
CA GLY A 141 -4.81 -9.88 29.48
C GLY A 141 -3.45 -9.65 30.15
N VAL A 142 -3.38 -8.78 31.12
CA VAL A 142 -2.28 -8.83 32.09
C VAL A 142 -2.38 -10.23 32.70
N GLY A 143 -1.40 -11.08 32.41
CA GLY A 143 -1.38 -12.47 32.86
C GLY A 143 -1.68 -12.55 34.37
N ARG A 144 -2.64 -13.40 34.66
CA ARG A 144 -2.85 -13.93 36.02
C ARG A 144 -1.80 -14.98 36.28
#